data_57ab2ee8c04c284790d2b9723d506003
#
_entry.id   57ab2ee8c04c284790d2b9723d506003
#
_cell.length_a   1.000
_cell.length_b   1.000
_cell.length_c   1.000
_cell.angle_alpha   90.00
_cell.angle_beta   90.00
_cell.angle_gamma   90.00
#
_symmetry.space_group_name_H-M   'P 1'
#
loop_
_entity.id
_entity.type
_entity.pdbx_description
1 polymer ?
#
loop_
_entity_poly.entity_id
_entity_poly.type
_entity_poly.pdbx_seq_one_letter_code
_entity_poly.pdbx_strand_id
1 'polypeptide(L)'
;MERKLIAGIAADRNEARVTLTGVPDKPGTVAQVISPVAEAGIQVDMIVHAATPNSGSSDLTFTVPRASLAQAMAVIEQRKGEIGYAELIHDDAVAKVSIVGVGIRSNPQLAATMFEVLAERRINLLAVSTSEIKVSALIGEADLDLAVRVLHTAFGLDAEQAA
;
A
#
# COMPACT_ATOMS: atom_id res chain seq x y z
N MET A 1 6.92 -0.24 33.71
CA MET A 1 6.04 0.44 32.72
C MET A 1 6.36 -0.09 31.32
N GLU A 2 5.48 -0.93 30.83
CA GLU A 2 5.66 -1.40 29.45
C GLU A 2 5.47 -0.23 28.50
N ARG A 3 6.49 0.04 27.71
CA ARG A 3 6.46 1.07 26.70
C ARG A 3 5.56 0.59 25.57
N LYS A 4 4.46 1.29 25.31
CA LYS A 4 3.62 0.94 24.16
C LYS A 4 4.46 1.04 22.89
N LEU A 5 4.56 -0.09 22.18
CA LEU A 5 5.35 -0.17 20.95
C LEU A 5 4.60 0.51 19.78
N ILE A 6 3.27 0.44 19.76
CA ILE A 6 2.45 1.09 18.75
C ILE A 6 1.94 2.43 19.30
N ALA A 7 2.36 3.52 18.64
CA ALA A 7 2.00 4.87 19.03
C ALA A 7 0.66 5.33 18.44
N GLY A 8 0.24 4.78 17.29
CA GLY A 8 -1.01 5.17 16.67
C GLY A 8 -1.38 4.34 15.45
N ILE A 9 -2.61 4.56 15.01
CA ILE A 9 -3.14 4.01 13.76
C ILE A 9 -3.35 5.19 12.82
N ALA A 10 -2.75 5.12 11.63
CA ALA A 10 -2.94 6.11 10.58
C ALA A 10 -3.88 5.56 9.51
N ALA A 11 -4.73 6.43 8.97
CA ALA A 11 -5.67 6.06 7.92
C ALA A 11 -5.67 7.11 6.83
N ASP A 12 -5.67 6.68 5.57
CA ASP A 12 -5.70 7.57 4.42
C ASP A 12 -6.70 7.05 3.38
N ARG A 13 -7.72 7.86 3.10
CA ARG A 13 -8.73 7.58 2.07
C ARG A 13 -8.33 8.15 0.71
N ASN A 14 -7.34 9.02 0.66
CA ASN A 14 -6.91 9.67 -0.59
C ASN A 14 -5.89 8.80 -1.32
N GLU A 15 -6.30 7.59 -1.64
CA GLU A 15 -5.48 6.60 -2.31
C GLU A 15 -6.21 6.02 -3.52
N ALA A 16 -5.49 5.85 -4.62
CA ALA A 16 -5.91 5.06 -5.77
C ALA A 16 -4.78 4.11 -6.14
N ARG A 17 -5.12 2.88 -6.47
CA ARG A 17 -4.17 1.85 -6.84
C ARG A 17 -4.03 1.76 -8.35
N VAL A 18 -2.79 1.69 -8.82
CA VAL A 18 -2.46 1.43 -10.22
C VAL A 18 -1.60 0.18 -10.27
N THR A 19 -1.98 -0.78 -11.11
CA THR A 19 -1.24 -2.03 -11.28
C THR A 19 -0.94 -2.27 -12.76
N LEU A 20 0.33 -2.55 -13.05
CA LEU A 20 0.77 -3.01 -14.37
C LEU A 20 1.14 -4.48 -14.23
N THR A 21 0.50 -5.33 -15.03
CA THR A 21 0.82 -6.76 -15.07
C THR A 21 1.68 -7.06 -16.29
N GLY A 22 2.48 -8.12 -16.18
CA GLY A 22 3.29 -8.59 -17.31
C GLY A 22 4.31 -7.58 -17.80
N VAL A 23 4.93 -6.85 -16.89
CA VAL A 23 6.01 -5.91 -17.21
C VAL A 23 7.31 -6.72 -17.39
N PRO A 24 8.17 -6.40 -18.37
CA PRO A 24 9.44 -7.11 -18.53
C PRO A 24 10.28 -7.05 -17.25
N ASP A 25 10.76 -8.19 -16.79
CA ASP A 25 11.61 -8.29 -15.60
C ASP A 25 13.08 -8.05 -15.99
N LYS A 26 13.46 -6.77 -16.04
CA LYS A 26 14.81 -6.35 -16.40
C LYS A 26 15.16 -5.03 -15.70
N PRO A 27 16.46 -4.71 -15.57
CA PRO A 27 16.86 -3.42 -14.99
C PRO A 27 16.23 -2.25 -15.75
N GLY A 28 15.76 -1.24 -15.01
CA GLY A 28 15.20 -0.03 -15.57
C GLY A 28 13.69 -0.03 -15.77
N THR A 29 13.02 -1.16 -15.67
CA THR A 29 11.58 -1.25 -15.92
C THR A 29 10.76 -0.39 -14.94
N VAL A 30 11.05 -0.48 -13.64
CA VAL A 30 10.34 0.32 -12.64
C VAL A 30 10.54 1.81 -12.89
N ALA A 31 11.77 2.21 -13.25
CA ALA A 31 12.07 3.60 -13.59
C ALA A 31 11.28 4.09 -14.80
N GLN A 32 11.10 3.26 -15.81
CA GLN A 32 10.33 3.59 -17.01
C GLN A 32 8.86 3.88 -16.70
N VAL A 33 8.33 3.29 -15.63
CA VAL A 33 6.96 3.53 -15.19
C VAL A 33 6.89 4.73 -14.25
N ILE A 34 7.71 4.76 -13.23
CA ILE A 34 7.61 5.75 -12.15
C ILE A 34 8.15 7.12 -12.58
N SER A 35 9.20 7.19 -13.38
CA SER A 35 9.78 8.47 -13.79
C SER A 35 8.79 9.38 -14.53
N PRO A 36 8.03 8.90 -15.53
CA PRO A 36 7.02 9.76 -16.17
C PRO A 36 5.91 10.24 -15.20
N VAL A 37 5.52 9.41 -14.26
CA VAL A 37 4.53 9.78 -13.25
C VAL A 37 5.09 10.88 -12.34
N ALA A 38 6.32 10.73 -11.90
CA ALA A 38 6.99 11.73 -11.07
C ALA A 38 7.23 13.05 -11.82
N GLU A 39 7.63 12.99 -13.09
CA GLU A 39 7.83 14.16 -13.94
C GLU A 39 6.53 14.94 -14.15
N ALA A 40 5.39 14.26 -14.13
CA ALA A 40 4.06 14.89 -14.19
C ALA A 40 3.64 15.55 -12.86
N GLY A 41 4.49 15.49 -11.83
CA GLY A 41 4.20 16.06 -10.52
C GLY A 41 3.27 15.22 -9.65
N ILE A 42 3.06 13.96 -9.99
CA ILE A 42 2.16 13.07 -9.26
C ILE A 42 2.92 12.41 -8.11
N GLN A 43 2.38 12.50 -6.90
CA GLN A 43 2.93 11.82 -5.74
C GLN A 43 2.67 10.31 -5.83
N VAL A 44 3.70 9.51 -5.54
CA VAL A 44 3.61 8.05 -5.45
C VAL A 44 3.89 7.67 -4.00
N ASP A 45 2.99 6.93 -3.39
CA ASP A 45 3.09 6.58 -1.97
C ASP A 45 3.64 5.16 -1.75
N MET A 46 2.84 4.14 -2.08
CA MET A 46 3.28 2.75 -1.97
C MET A 46 3.78 2.26 -3.31
N ILE A 47 4.88 1.50 -3.31
CA ILE A 47 5.36 0.82 -4.51
C ILE A 47 5.62 -0.64 -4.12
N VAL A 48 4.96 -1.56 -4.82
CA VAL A 48 5.15 -3.00 -4.64
C VAL A 48 5.49 -3.61 -5.99
N HIS A 49 6.66 -4.21 -6.08
CA HIS A 49 7.15 -4.83 -7.31
C HIS A 49 7.53 -6.28 -7.02
N ALA A 50 7.03 -7.20 -7.82
CA ALA A 50 7.31 -8.62 -7.65
C ALA A 50 7.52 -9.30 -9.00
N ALA A 51 8.69 -9.91 -9.16
CA ALA A 51 8.97 -10.74 -10.32
C ALA A 51 8.28 -12.09 -10.18
N THR A 52 7.69 -12.57 -11.27
CA THR A 52 7.15 -13.93 -11.33
C THR A 52 8.30 -14.88 -11.66
N PRO A 53 8.63 -15.83 -10.78
CA PRO A 53 9.78 -16.72 -11.02
C PRO A 53 9.70 -17.44 -12.36
N ASN A 54 10.82 -17.48 -13.07
CA ASN A 54 11.00 -18.19 -14.35
C ASN A 54 10.10 -17.73 -15.51
N SER A 55 9.51 -16.53 -15.40
CA SER A 55 8.60 -16.02 -16.45
C SER A 55 9.19 -14.89 -17.30
N GLY A 56 10.24 -14.23 -16.81
CA GLY A 56 10.77 -13.01 -17.43
C GLY A 56 9.83 -11.81 -17.27
N SER A 57 8.86 -11.91 -16.40
CA SER A 57 7.77 -10.96 -16.22
C SER A 57 7.63 -10.57 -14.75
N SER A 58 7.09 -9.38 -14.50
CA SER A 58 6.84 -8.88 -13.16
C SER A 58 5.55 -8.08 -13.12
N ASP A 59 5.01 -7.89 -11.92
CA ASP A 59 3.88 -7.02 -11.67
C ASP A 59 4.33 -5.83 -10.82
N LEU A 60 3.83 -4.66 -11.15
CA LEU A 60 4.13 -3.42 -10.45
C LEU A 60 2.83 -2.78 -9.99
N THR A 61 2.70 -2.58 -8.68
CA THR A 61 1.58 -1.86 -8.08
C THR A 61 2.10 -0.63 -7.35
N PHE A 62 1.43 0.50 -7.54
CA PHE A 62 1.71 1.70 -6.75
C PHE A 62 0.43 2.47 -6.50
N THR A 63 0.48 3.39 -5.54
CA THR A 63 -0.65 4.23 -5.20
C THR A 63 -0.36 5.70 -5.47
N VAL A 64 -1.40 6.42 -5.87
CA VAL A 64 -1.39 7.85 -6.13
C VAL A 64 -2.60 8.49 -5.44
N PRO A 65 -2.61 9.81 -5.21
CA PRO A 65 -3.83 10.49 -4.77
C PRO A 65 -4.97 10.27 -5.77
N ARG A 66 -6.19 10.12 -5.30
CA ARG A 66 -7.35 9.86 -6.18
C ARG A 66 -7.52 10.87 -7.29
N ALA A 67 -7.30 12.15 -6.98
CA ALA A 67 -7.39 13.21 -7.98
C ALA A 67 -6.37 13.08 -9.10
N SER A 68 -5.28 12.37 -8.88
CA SER A 68 -4.20 12.16 -9.85
C SER A 68 -4.35 10.89 -10.67
N LEU A 69 -5.34 10.04 -10.37
CA LEU A 69 -5.47 8.73 -11.02
C LEU A 69 -5.60 8.83 -12.53
N ALA A 70 -6.50 9.69 -13.02
CA ALA A 70 -6.73 9.84 -14.46
C ALA A 70 -5.45 10.28 -15.20
N GLN A 71 -4.72 11.24 -14.62
CA GLN A 71 -3.48 11.72 -15.19
C GLN A 71 -2.39 10.64 -15.18
N ALA A 72 -2.27 9.90 -14.09
CA ALA A 72 -1.30 8.80 -13.97
C ALA A 72 -1.59 7.71 -15.02
N MET A 73 -2.84 7.34 -15.19
CA MET A 73 -3.26 6.36 -16.20
C MET A 73 -2.91 6.83 -17.61
N ALA A 74 -3.21 8.10 -17.94
CA ALA A 74 -2.92 8.67 -19.24
C ALA A 74 -1.41 8.68 -19.54
N VAL A 75 -0.59 9.07 -18.58
CA VAL A 75 0.87 9.11 -18.71
C VAL A 75 1.42 7.72 -19.01
N ILE A 76 0.93 6.71 -18.31
CA ILE A 76 1.39 5.32 -18.48
C ILE A 76 0.92 4.75 -19.83
N GLU A 77 -0.34 4.98 -20.20
CA GLU A 77 -0.89 4.52 -21.48
C GLU A 77 -0.12 5.07 -22.68
N GLN A 78 0.32 6.32 -22.62
CA GLN A 78 1.13 6.93 -23.67
C GLN A 78 2.48 6.24 -23.86
N ARG A 79 2.95 5.51 -22.86
CA ARG A 79 4.26 4.84 -22.87
C ARG A 79 4.15 3.32 -22.95
N LYS A 80 3.00 2.81 -23.32
CA LYS A 80 2.77 1.36 -23.40
C LYS A 80 3.81 0.65 -24.28
N GLY A 81 4.13 1.23 -25.42
CA GLY A 81 5.12 0.65 -26.35
C GLY A 81 6.52 0.58 -25.77
N GLU A 82 6.90 1.52 -24.92
CA GLU A 82 8.22 1.55 -24.27
C GLU A 82 8.28 0.63 -23.04
N ILE A 83 7.22 0.64 -22.22
CA ILE A 83 7.16 -0.16 -21.00
C ILE A 83 6.93 -1.63 -21.32
N GLY A 84 5.98 -1.93 -22.19
CA GLY A 84 5.68 -3.29 -22.63
C GLY A 84 4.87 -4.11 -21.64
N TYR A 85 3.97 -3.49 -20.88
CA TYR A 85 3.09 -4.21 -19.95
C TYR A 85 1.96 -4.94 -20.69
N ALA A 86 1.42 -5.99 -20.07
CA ALA A 86 0.28 -6.72 -20.61
C ALA A 86 -1.04 -6.01 -20.30
N GLU A 87 -1.29 -5.67 -19.05
CA GLU A 87 -2.51 -4.99 -18.62
C GLU A 87 -2.20 -3.83 -17.69
N LEU A 88 -3.03 -2.78 -17.75
CA LEU A 88 -3.03 -1.66 -16.84
C LEU A 88 -4.38 -1.63 -16.10
N ILE A 89 -4.33 -1.80 -14.79
CA ILE A 89 -5.52 -1.93 -13.93
C ILE A 89 -5.50 -0.81 -12.91
N HIS A 90 -6.67 -0.28 -12.55
CA HIS A 90 -6.78 0.75 -11.52
C HIS A 90 -7.95 0.47 -10.58
N ASP A 91 -7.87 1.04 -9.38
CA ASP A 91 -8.94 0.98 -8.39
C ASP A 91 -8.85 2.22 -7.50
N ASP A 92 -9.93 3.00 -7.45
CA ASP A 92 -10.04 4.19 -6.62
C ASP A 92 -10.86 3.97 -5.33
N ALA A 93 -11.39 2.76 -5.13
CA ALA A 93 -12.15 2.38 -3.94
C ALA A 93 -11.27 1.68 -2.91
N VAL A 94 -10.08 2.20 -2.70
CA VAL A 94 -9.08 1.67 -1.76
C VAL A 94 -8.72 2.72 -0.72
N ALA A 95 -8.20 2.25 0.41
CA ALA A 95 -7.70 3.10 1.48
C ALA A 95 -6.49 2.44 2.12
N LYS A 96 -5.64 3.25 2.74
CA LYS A 96 -4.46 2.76 3.43
C LYS A 96 -4.67 2.86 4.94
N VAL A 97 -4.40 1.78 5.66
CA VAL A 97 -4.36 1.75 7.12
C VAL A 97 -2.97 1.32 7.57
N SER A 98 -2.44 1.97 8.58
CA SER A 98 -1.09 1.70 9.07
C SER A 98 -1.05 1.65 10.59
N ILE A 99 -0.23 0.74 11.12
CA ILE A 99 0.23 0.82 12.51
C ILE A 99 1.55 1.58 12.53
N VAL A 100 1.69 2.51 13.46
CA VAL A 100 2.87 3.38 13.56
C VAL A 100 3.49 3.22 14.94
N GLY A 101 4.80 3.00 14.99
CA GLY A 101 5.48 2.85 16.28
C GLY A 101 6.98 2.72 16.13
N VAL A 102 7.69 2.82 17.25
CA VAL A 102 9.13 2.66 17.32
C VAL A 102 9.46 1.17 17.48
N GLY A 103 10.42 0.68 16.70
CA GLY A 103 10.89 -0.69 16.86
C GLY A 103 10.00 -1.76 16.23
N ILE A 104 9.13 -1.39 15.32
CA ILE A 104 8.27 -2.35 14.58
C ILE A 104 9.13 -3.42 13.90
N ARG A 105 10.23 -3.01 13.31
CA ARG A 105 11.15 -3.91 12.61
C ARG A 105 11.74 -5.01 13.51
N SER A 106 11.96 -4.67 14.78
CA SER A 106 12.52 -5.60 15.77
C SER A 106 11.47 -6.47 16.46
N ASN A 107 10.19 -6.22 16.18
CA ASN A 107 9.07 -6.91 16.82
C ASN A 107 8.10 -7.44 15.76
N PRO A 108 8.45 -8.56 15.10
CA PRO A 108 7.61 -9.11 14.01
C PRO A 108 6.20 -9.49 14.47
N GLN A 109 6.01 -9.70 15.78
CA GLN A 109 4.70 -10.00 16.34
C GLN A 109 3.70 -8.87 16.16
N LEU A 110 4.16 -7.61 16.06
CA LEU A 110 3.28 -6.47 15.84
C LEU A 110 2.60 -6.55 14.46
N ALA A 111 3.38 -6.84 13.42
CA ALA A 111 2.84 -7.02 12.07
C ALA A 111 1.91 -8.25 12.02
N ALA A 112 2.31 -9.35 12.65
CA ALA A 112 1.49 -10.56 12.71
C ALA A 112 0.14 -10.28 13.38
N THR A 113 0.12 -9.57 14.49
CA THR A 113 -1.12 -9.18 15.19
C THR A 113 -2.01 -8.33 14.29
N MET A 114 -1.43 -7.34 13.59
CA MET A 114 -2.19 -6.52 12.64
C MET A 114 -2.89 -7.39 11.60
N PHE A 115 -2.16 -8.29 10.97
CA PHE A 115 -2.70 -9.13 9.91
C PHE A 115 -3.76 -10.13 10.44
N GLU A 116 -3.53 -10.71 11.60
CA GLU A 116 -4.48 -11.63 12.24
C GLU A 116 -5.80 -10.93 12.57
N VAL A 117 -5.73 -9.75 13.17
CA VAL A 117 -6.90 -8.96 13.55
C VAL A 117 -7.73 -8.56 12.33
N LEU A 118 -7.07 -8.13 11.26
CA LEU A 118 -7.75 -7.79 10.01
C LEU A 118 -8.38 -9.03 9.36
N ALA A 119 -7.68 -10.17 9.39
CA ALA A 119 -8.19 -11.43 8.84
C ALA A 119 -9.43 -11.94 9.60
N GLU A 120 -9.46 -11.81 10.92
CA GLU A 120 -10.62 -12.20 11.75
C GLU A 120 -11.88 -11.44 11.36
N ARG A 121 -11.73 -10.23 10.86
CA ARG A 121 -12.84 -9.39 10.37
C ARG A 121 -13.05 -9.50 8.86
N ARG A 122 -12.39 -10.45 8.21
CA ARG A 122 -12.48 -10.70 6.77
C ARG A 122 -12.12 -9.49 5.92
N ILE A 123 -11.18 -8.68 6.42
CA ILE A 123 -10.64 -7.56 5.67
C ILE A 123 -9.47 -8.06 4.83
N ASN A 124 -9.64 -8.03 3.51
CA ASN A 124 -8.61 -8.48 2.58
C ASN A 124 -7.53 -7.42 2.39
N LEU A 125 -6.27 -7.86 2.33
CA LEU A 125 -5.12 -6.99 2.08
C LEU A 125 -4.78 -7.00 0.60
N LEU A 126 -4.82 -5.84 -0.02
CA LEU A 126 -4.55 -5.68 -1.46
C LEU A 126 -3.05 -5.45 -1.74
N ALA A 127 -2.38 -4.80 -0.81
CA ALA A 127 -0.95 -4.59 -0.83
C ALA A 127 -0.47 -4.33 0.61
N VAL A 128 0.78 -4.67 0.89
CA VAL A 128 1.40 -4.45 2.20
C VAL A 128 2.78 -3.85 1.99
N SER A 129 3.14 -2.89 2.83
CA SER A 129 4.52 -2.39 2.89
C SER A 129 4.94 -2.17 4.34
N THR A 130 6.23 -2.29 4.60
CA THR A 130 6.79 -2.11 5.93
C THR A 130 7.96 -1.15 5.89
N SER A 131 8.13 -0.38 6.96
CA SER A 131 9.30 0.45 7.21
C SER A 131 9.76 0.23 8.65
N GLU A 132 10.77 0.97 9.09
CA GLU A 132 11.27 0.86 10.46
C GLU A 132 10.21 1.23 11.51
N ILE A 133 9.29 2.13 11.15
CA ILE A 133 8.32 2.70 12.09
C ILE A 133 6.86 2.43 11.72
N LYS A 134 6.61 1.75 10.58
CA LYS A 134 5.25 1.64 10.07
C LYS A 134 5.02 0.34 9.31
N VAL A 135 3.87 -0.29 9.53
CA VAL A 135 3.33 -1.35 8.68
C VAL A 135 2.05 -0.83 8.06
N SER A 136 1.99 -0.80 6.73
CA SER A 136 0.85 -0.27 5.98
C SER A 136 0.19 -1.36 5.18
N ALA A 137 -1.14 -1.35 5.16
CA ALA A 137 -1.94 -2.23 4.32
C ALA A 137 -2.89 -1.40 3.47
N LEU A 138 -2.96 -1.73 2.19
CA LEU A 138 -3.98 -1.21 1.29
C LEU A 138 -5.17 -2.16 1.36
N ILE A 139 -6.34 -1.62 1.63
CA ILE A 139 -7.58 -2.39 1.81
C ILE A 139 -8.70 -1.74 0.99
N GLY A 140 -9.84 -2.42 0.88
CA GLY A 140 -11.03 -1.79 0.32
C GLY A 140 -11.46 -0.62 1.19
N GLU A 141 -11.85 0.49 0.57
CA GLU A 141 -12.26 1.70 1.29
C GLU A 141 -13.42 1.45 2.27
N ALA A 142 -14.35 0.58 1.88
CA ALA A 142 -15.49 0.24 2.73
C ALA A 142 -15.10 -0.37 4.08
N ASP A 143 -13.92 -0.96 4.17
CA ASP A 143 -13.42 -1.63 5.38
C ASP A 143 -12.60 -0.71 6.29
N LEU A 144 -12.32 0.53 5.88
CA LEU A 144 -11.36 1.37 6.59
C LEU A 144 -11.80 1.69 8.04
N ASP A 145 -13.04 2.09 8.25
CA ASP A 145 -13.52 2.44 9.59
C ASP A 145 -13.46 1.26 10.54
N LEU A 146 -13.85 0.07 10.07
CA LEU A 146 -13.74 -1.16 10.84
C LEU A 146 -12.28 -1.49 11.14
N ALA A 147 -11.40 -1.41 10.15
CA ALA A 147 -9.97 -1.69 10.29
C ALA A 147 -9.34 -0.79 11.36
N VAL A 148 -9.59 0.50 11.32
CA VAL A 148 -9.07 1.46 12.31
C VAL A 148 -9.54 1.08 13.71
N ARG A 149 -10.83 0.80 13.87
CA ARG A 149 -11.42 0.47 15.17
C ARG A 149 -10.85 -0.81 15.77
N VAL A 150 -10.77 -1.88 14.99
CA VAL A 150 -10.25 -3.16 15.50
C VAL A 150 -8.76 -3.11 15.81
N LEU A 151 -8.00 -2.32 15.06
CA LEU A 151 -6.58 -2.12 15.33
C LEU A 151 -6.35 -1.27 16.57
N HIS A 152 -7.15 -0.21 16.80
CA HIS A 152 -7.10 0.55 18.05
C HIS A 152 -7.31 -0.36 19.26
N THR A 153 -8.30 -1.22 19.20
CA THR A 153 -8.58 -2.17 20.28
C THR A 153 -7.45 -3.17 20.46
N ALA A 154 -6.96 -3.76 19.36
CA ALA A 154 -5.93 -4.79 19.43
C ALA A 154 -4.60 -4.27 20.00
N PHE A 155 -4.28 -3.01 19.76
CA PHE A 155 -3.04 -2.39 20.26
C PHE A 155 -3.25 -1.53 21.51
N GLY A 156 -4.44 -1.59 22.12
CA GLY A 156 -4.73 -0.91 23.37
C GLY A 156 -4.79 0.60 23.30
N LEU A 157 -5.08 1.16 22.11
CA LEU A 157 -5.10 2.60 21.90
C LEU A 157 -6.44 3.26 22.23
N ASP A 158 -7.53 2.51 22.22
CA ASP A 158 -8.86 3.01 22.54
C ASP A 158 -9.01 3.41 24.02
N ALA A 159 -8.28 2.76 24.93
CA ALA A 159 -8.28 3.11 26.36
C ALA A 159 -7.69 4.50 26.65
N GLU A 160 -6.84 5.04 25.77
CA GLU A 160 -6.25 6.37 25.93
C GLU A 160 -7.20 7.50 25.50
N GLN A 161 -8.18 7.20 24.67
CA GLN A 161 -9.16 8.18 24.20
C GLN A 161 -10.30 8.40 25.21
N ALA A 162 -10.42 7.54 26.19
CA ALA A 162 -11.45 7.62 27.22
C ALA A 162 -11.03 8.41 28.46
N ALA A 163 -9.80 8.91 28.51
CA ALA A 163 -9.27 9.65 29.66
C ALA A 163 -9.44 11.17 29.51
#